data_96e1c02b27225d5b76123bd62db9147c
#
_entry.id   96e1c02b27225d5b76123bd62db9147c
#
_cell.length_a   1.000
_cell.length_b   1.000
_cell.length_c   1.000
_cell.angle_alpha   90.00
_cell.angle_beta   90.00
_cell.angle_gamma   90.00
#
_symmetry.space_group_name_H-M   'P 1'
#
loop_
_entity.id
_entity.type
_entity.pdbx_description
1 polymer ?
#
loop_
_entity_poly.entity_id
_entity_poly.type
_entity_poly.pdbx_seq_one_letter_code
_entity_poly.pdbx_strand_id
1 'polypeptide(L)'
;MYRVRVHYRFVKTTSPPTLTCNLNFGGASVAQIIITSVSSATTSGGWLEGTITCRTTGSGGTIMSALVGSNDHGITSAVNWNPELVNIATSSADTTAANVVSLDMKMTTGVASNTLTISQGVVELVKV
;
A
#
# COMPACT_ATOMS: atom_id res chain seq x y z
N MET A 1 -8.55 -5.00 15.23
CA MET A 1 -8.18 -4.70 13.84
C MET A 1 -7.12 -3.62 13.82
N TYR A 2 -6.09 -3.78 13.01
CA TYR A 2 -5.10 -2.74 12.74
C TYR A 2 -5.47 -2.03 11.45
N ARG A 3 -5.25 -0.73 11.39
CA ARG A 3 -5.39 0.10 10.21
C ARG A 3 -4.13 0.91 9.99
N VAL A 4 -3.64 0.93 8.76
CA VAL A 4 -2.52 1.77 8.31
C VAL A 4 -3.02 2.60 7.16
N ARG A 5 -2.85 3.91 7.22
CA ARG A 5 -3.19 4.82 6.12
C ARG A 5 -2.00 5.69 5.78
N VAL A 6 -1.72 5.84 4.50
CA VAL A 6 -0.68 6.74 4.00
C VAL A 6 -1.21 7.57 2.84
N HIS A 7 -0.75 8.82 2.78
CA HIS A 7 -0.82 9.67 1.61
C HIS A 7 0.57 9.78 1.02
N TYR A 8 0.68 9.61 -0.27
CA TYR A 8 1.95 9.61 -0.96
C TYR A 8 1.93 10.47 -2.21
N ARG A 9 3.11 10.90 -2.61
CA ARG A 9 3.38 11.55 -3.88
C ARG A 9 4.62 10.93 -4.49
N PHE A 10 4.59 10.65 -5.77
CA PHE A 10 5.79 10.29 -6.48
C PHE A 10 6.01 11.20 -7.71
N VAL A 11 7.27 11.41 -8.03
CA VAL A 11 7.72 12.17 -9.19
C VAL A 11 8.57 11.25 -10.04
N LYS A 12 8.30 11.22 -11.33
CA LYS A 12 9.11 10.50 -12.32
C LYS A 12 9.64 11.47 -13.38
N THR A 13 10.81 11.18 -13.89
CA THR A 13 11.45 12.01 -14.94
C THR A 13 11.59 11.29 -16.27
N THR A 14 11.57 9.97 -16.28
CA THR A 14 11.74 9.13 -17.47
C THR A 14 10.79 7.94 -17.40
N SER A 15 11.13 6.79 -17.92
CA SER A 15 10.29 5.57 -17.98
C SER A 15 9.37 5.38 -16.77
N PRO A 16 8.11 4.98 -16.98
CA PRO A 16 7.15 4.85 -15.90
C PRO A 16 7.60 3.80 -14.87
N PRO A 17 7.90 4.18 -13.64
CA PRO A 17 8.17 3.20 -12.59
C PRO A 17 6.87 2.48 -12.21
N THR A 18 6.99 1.23 -11.85
CA THR A 18 5.94 0.51 -11.16
C THR A 18 6.13 0.74 -9.66
N LEU A 19 5.08 1.15 -8.98
CA LEU A 19 5.07 1.28 -7.53
C LEU A 19 4.43 0.03 -6.93
N THR A 20 5.21 -0.74 -6.19
CA THR A 20 4.74 -1.90 -5.45
C THR A 20 4.49 -1.50 -4.01
N CYS A 21 3.29 -1.75 -3.52
CA CYS A 21 2.85 -1.43 -2.17
C CYS A 21 2.50 -2.74 -1.45
N ASN A 22 3.17 -3.03 -0.34
CA ASN A 22 2.95 -4.23 0.46
C ASN A 22 2.44 -3.86 1.84
N LEU A 23 1.32 -4.43 2.23
CA LEU A 23 0.90 -4.47 3.62
C LEU A 23 1.55 -5.69 4.28
N ASN A 24 2.29 -5.48 5.34
CA ASN A 24 3.03 -6.53 6.02
C ASN A 24 2.50 -6.74 7.45
N PHE A 25 2.58 -8.00 7.89
CA PHE A 25 2.33 -8.42 9.25
C PHE A 25 3.41 -9.42 9.68
N GLY A 26 4.11 -9.14 10.78
CA GLY A 26 5.19 -10.00 11.27
C GLY A 26 6.34 -10.19 10.26
N GLY A 27 6.58 -9.20 9.39
CA GLY A 27 7.62 -9.25 8.36
C GLY A 27 7.22 -9.97 7.06
N ALA A 28 6.03 -10.56 6.99
CA ALA A 28 5.50 -11.18 5.77
C ALA A 28 4.51 -10.25 5.06
N SER A 29 4.56 -10.21 3.73
CA SER A 29 3.56 -9.50 2.93
C SER A 29 2.23 -10.26 2.95
N VAL A 30 1.17 -9.60 3.40
CA VAL A 30 -0.17 -10.18 3.55
C VAL A 30 -1.19 -9.61 2.56
N ALA A 31 -0.88 -8.48 1.95
CA ALA A 31 -1.60 -7.95 0.78
C ALA A 31 -0.66 -7.08 -0.06
N GLN A 32 -0.86 -7.07 -1.37
CA GLN A 32 -0.03 -6.30 -2.30
C GLN A 32 -0.89 -5.59 -3.34
N ILE A 33 -0.56 -4.35 -3.62
CA ILE A 33 -1.04 -3.60 -4.78
C ILE A 33 0.15 -3.19 -5.64
N ILE A 34 0.00 -3.33 -6.95
CA ILE A 34 0.97 -2.87 -7.94
C ILE A 34 0.33 -1.75 -8.75
N ILE A 35 0.91 -0.58 -8.65
CA ILE A 35 0.49 0.60 -9.41
C ILE A 35 1.44 0.78 -10.58
N THR A 36 0.95 0.51 -11.78
CA THR A 36 1.68 0.79 -13.01
C THR A 36 1.40 2.21 -13.44
N SER A 37 2.43 3.02 -13.51
CA SER A 37 2.29 4.39 -14.03
C SER A 37 2.05 4.35 -15.54
N VAL A 38 0.85 4.67 -15.96
CA VAL A 38 0.42 4.60 -17.39
C VAL A 38 0.62 5.89 -18.14
N SER A 39 1.24 6.90 -17.58
CA SER A 39 1.20 8.23 -18.19
C SER A 39 2.57 8.90 -18.27
N SER A 40 2.69 9.81 -19.21
CA SER A 40 3.75 10.80 -19.33
C SER A 40 3.76 11.84 -18.19
N ALA A 41 2.84 11.73 -17.23
CA ALA A 41 2.77 12.65 -16.10
C ALA A 41 4.05 12.58 -15.25
N THR A 42 4.59 13.74 -14.97
CA THR A 42 5.81 13.88 -14.16
C THR A 42 5.55 13.74 -12.66
N THR A 43 4.31 13.93 -12.24
CA THR A 43 3.93 13.88 -10.84
C THR A 43 2.61 13.13 -10.69
N SER A 44 2.54 12.27 -9.70
CA SER A 44 1.33 11.54 -9.31
C SER A 44 1.29 11.39 -7.81
N GLY A 45 0.13 11.12 -7.26
CA GLY A 45 -0.05 10.89 -5.85
C GLY A 45 -1.31 10.11 -5.56
N GLY A 46 -1.52 9.82 -4.30
CA GLY A 46 -2.69 9.08 -3.90
C GLY A 46 -2.70 8.76 -2.41
N TRP A 47 -3.54 7.83 -2.08
CA TRP A 47 -3.61 7.29 -0.73
C TRP A 47 -3.74 5.76 -0.77
N LEU A 48 -3.28 5.12 0.29
CA LEU A 48 -3.45 3.70 0.54
C LEU A 48 -3.95 3.51 1.97
N GLU A 49 -4.85 2.57 2.14
CA GLU A 49 -5.30 2.10 3.44
C GLU A 49 -5.18 0.58 3.49
N GLY A 50 -4.44 0.10 4.48
CA GLY A 50 -4.32 -1.31 4.81
C GLY A 50 -5.06 -1.63 6.08
N THR A 51 -5.82 -2.71 6.11
CA THR A 51 -6.44 -3.24 7.32
C THR A 51 -6.03 -4.69 7.54
N ILE A 52 -5.82 -5.07 8.81
CA ILE A 52 -5.52 -6.43 9.22
C ILE A 52 -6.45 -6.80 10.39
N THR A 53 -7.22 -7.85 10.21
CA THR A 53 -8.13 -8.39 11.23
C THR A 53 -7.70 -9.80 11.60
N CYS A 54 -7.45 -10.04 12.88
CA CYS A 54 -7.23 -11.38 13.39
C CYS A 54 -8.56 -12.15 13.34
N ARG A 55 -8.56 -13.34 12.74
CA ARG A 55 -9.72 -14.23 12.62
C ARG A 55 -9.64 -15.38 13.61
N THR A 56 -8.47 -15.97 13.76
CA THR A 56 -8.19 -16.98 14.76
C THR A 56 -6.87 -16.69 15.44
N THR A 57 -6.78 -17.02 16.73
CA THR A 57 -5.57 -16.83 17.53
C THR A 57 -4.74 -18.12 17.57
N GLY A 58 -3.45 -17.99 17.81
CA GLY A 58 -2.51 -19.10 17.95
C GLY A 58 -1.27 -18.94 17.09
N SER A 59 -0.32 -19.85 17.24
CA SER A 59 0.91 -19.90 16.42
C SER A 59 0.60 -20.20 14.94
N GLY A 60 -0.50 -20.89 14.66
CA GLY A 60 -1.07 -21.08 13.32
C GLY A 60 -2.35 -20.28 13.10
N GLY A 61 -2.47 -19.11 13.72
CA GLY A 61 -3.61 -18.24 13.59
C GLY A 61 -3.83 -17.75 12.17
N THR A 62 -5.00 -17.20 11.89
CA THR A 62 -5.34 -16.63 10.59
C THR A 62 -5.68 -15.15 10.71
N ILE A 63 -5.26 -14.40 9.72
CA ILE A 63 -5.60 -13.00 9.56
C ILE A 63 -6.29 -12.79 8.21
N MET A 64 -7.19 -11.82 8.18
CA MET A 64 -7.73 -11.26 6.96
C MET A 64 -7.13 -9.87 6.77
N SER A 65 -6.58 -9.62 5.61
CA SER A 65 -6.00 -8.34 5.23
C SER A 65 -6.73 -7.77 4.03
N ALA A 66 -6.83 -6.46 3.99
CA ALA A 66 -7.25 -5.72 2.82
C ALA A 66 -6.31 -4.54 2.61
N LEU A 67 -5.89 -4.32 1.38
CA LEU A 67 -5.17 -3.14 0.96
C LEU A 67 -6.00 -2.47 -0.13
N VAL A 68 -6.40 -1.23 0.11
CA VAL A 68 -7.21 -0.44 -0.81
C VAL A 68 -6.52 0.90 -1.04
N GLY A 69 -6.78 1.51 -2.17
CA GLY A 69 -6.20 2.80 -2.44
C GLY A 69 -6.69 3.45 -3.72
N SER A 70 -6.21 4.63 -3.92
CA SER A 70 -6.43 5.41 -5.13
C SER A 70 -5.11 6.04 -5.55
N ASN A 71 -4.89 6.11 -6.84
CA ASN A 71 -3.75 6.79 -7.43
C ASN A 71 -4.23 7.82 -8.44
N ASP A 72 -3.79 9.05 -8.25
CA ASP A 72 -3.99 10.12 -9.21
C ASP A 72 -2.87 10.06 -10.27
N HIS A 73 -3.23 9.74 -11.49
CA HIS A 73 -2.30 9.65 -12.62
C HIS A 73 -1.84 11.01 -13.16
N GLY A 74 -1.74 12.02 -12.30
CA GLY A 74 -1.30 13.35 -12.68
C GLY A 74 -2.32 14.04 -13.59
N ILE A 75 -3.05 14.97 -13.05
CA ILE A 75 -4.11 15.69 -13.74
C ILE A 75 -3.52 16.55 -14.86
N THR A 76 -3.44 16.02 -16.07
CA THR A 76 -3.38 16.84 -17.28
C THR A 76 -4.72 16.83 -18.03
N SER A 77 -5.68 16.03 -17.60
CA SER A 77 -7.05 16.11 -18.08
C SER A 77 -8.01 15.42 -17.12
N ALA A 78 -9.15 16.01 -16.93
CA ALA A 78 -10.14 15.73 -15.89
C ALA A 78 -10.86 14.35 -15.98
N VAL A 79 -10.27 13.32 -16.54
CA VAL A 79 -11.01 12.11 -16.92
C VAL A 79 -10.40 10.80 -16.41
N ASN A 80 -9.26 10.79 -15.77
CA ASN A 80 -8.60 9.55 -15.35
C ASN A 80 -8.48 9.43 -13.83
N TRP A 81 -9.61 9.34 -13.15
CA TRP A 81 -9.66 8.69 -11.85
C TRP A 81 -9.39 7.21 -12.07
N ASN A 82 -8.24 6.71 -11.64
CA ASN A 82 -8.01 5.29 -11.65
C ASN A 82 -8.92 4.64 -10.61
N PRO A 83 -9.62 3.57 -10.98
CA PRO A 83 -10.52 2.89 -10.08
C PRO A 83 -9.78 2.42 -8.84
N GLU A 84 -10.53 2.28 -7.79
CA GLU A 84 -10.13 1.73 -6.52
C GLU A 84 -9.25 0.48 -6.69
N LEU A 85 -8.01 0.59 -6.22
CA LEU A 85 -7.09 -0.53 -6.19
C LEU A 85 -7.42 -1.37 -4.96
N VAL A 86 -7.76 -2.63 -5.13
CA VAL A 86 -8.16 -3.50 -4.02
C VAL A 86 -7.40 -4.82 -4.07
N ASN A 87 -6.84 -5.21 -2.95
CA ASN A 87 -6.37 -6.58 -2.71
C ASN A 87 -6.87 -7.04 -1.35
N ILE A 88 -7.57 -8.18 -1.33
CA ILE A 88 -8.07 -8.83 -0.11
C ILE A 88 -7.50 -10.23 -0.06
N ALA A 89 -6.91 -10.58 1.07
CA ALA A 89 -6.26 -11.88 1.27
C ALA A 89 -6.54 -12.46 2.66
N THR A 90 -6.45 -13.77 2.76
CA THR A 90 -6.38 -14.49 4.03
C THR A 90 -5.03 -15.17 4.13
N SER A 91 -4.33 -14.97 5.23
CA SER A 91 -2.98 -15.49 5.44
C SER A 91 -2.87 -16.17 6.81
N SER A 92 -2.00 -17.17 6.91
CA SER A 92 -1.61 -17.73 8.20
C SER A 92 -0.57 -16.82 8.85
N ALA A 93 -0.70 -16.60 10.16
CA ALA A 93 0.24 -15.81 10.93
C ALA A 93 0.26 -16.25 12.39
N ASP A 94 1.42 -16.19 13.03
CA ASP A 94 1.49 -16.35 14.48
C ASP A 94 0.93 -15.07 15.14
N THR A 95 -0.30 -15.16 15.65
CA THR A 95 -1.00 -14.06 16.29
C THR A 95 -0.71 -13.96 17.79
N THR A 96 0.12 -14.84 18.34
CA THR A 96 0.58 -14.81 19.73
C THR A 96 1.92 -14.10 19.90
N ALA A 97 2.68 -13.96 18.83
CA ALA A 97 3.93 -13.21 18.82
C ALA A 97 3.69 -11.70 18.73
N ALA A 98 4.68 -10.93 19.16
CA ALA A 98 4.70 -9.49 18.88
C ALA A 98 4.95 -9.26 17.37
N ASN A 99 3.93 -8.72 16.70
CA ASN A 99 4.00 -8.49 15.26
C ASN A 99 4.08 -7.01 14.93
N VAL A 100 4.93 -6.68 13.95
CA VAL A 100 4.98 -5.35 13.37
C VAL A 100 4.00 -5.28 12.20
N VAL A 101 3.18 -4.23 12.18
CA VAL A 101 2.36 -3.87 11.02
C VAL A 101 3.08 -2.76 10.26
N SER A 102 3.37 -2.98 8.99
CA SER A 102 3.96 -1.95 8.13
C SER A 102 3.30 -1.90 6.76
N LEU A 103 3.41 -0.75 6.14
CA LEU A 103 3.08 -0.54 4.73
C LEU A 103 4.36 -0.10 4.01
N ASP A 104 4.88 -0.99 3.18
CA ASP A 104 6.09 -0.75 2.42
C ASP A 104 5.75 -0.34 1.00
N MET A 105 6.44 0.68 0.50
CA MET A 105 6.27 1.17 -0.86
C MET A 105 7.62 1.18 -1.57
N LYS A 106 7.68 0.52 -2.74
CA LYS A 106 8.90 0.39 -3.52
C LYS A 106 8.66 0.72 -4.99
N MET A 107 9.51 1.57 -5.55
CA MET A 107 9.58 1.78 -7.00
C MET A 107 10.52 0.74 -7.63
N THR A 108 10.06 0.06 -8.70
CA THR A 108 10.83 -1.03 -9.35
C THR A 108 11.91 -0.53 -10.29
N THR A 109 11.79 0.69 -10.80
CA THR A 109 12.82 1.32 -11.66
C THR A 109 13.43 2.49 -10.91
N GLY A 110 14.52 2.22 -10.20
CA GLY A 110 15.28 3.24 -9.48
C GLY A 110 16.13 4.08 -10.44
N VAL A 111 15.57 5.14 -11.01
CA VAL A 111 16.37 6.22 -11.61
C VAL A 111 16.55 7.25 -10.51
N ALA A 112 17.76 7.76 -10.33
CA ALA A 112 18.12 8.69 -9.25
C ALA A 112 17.24 9.95 -9.16
N SER A 113 16.53 10.27 -10.23
CA SER A 113 15.61 11.42 -10.35
C SER A 113 14.16 11.09 -10.00
N ASN A 114 13.81 9.82 -9.78
CA ASN A 114 12.48 9.44 -9.32
C ASN A 114 12.41 9.55 -7.79
N THR A 115 11.40 10.22 -7.28
CA THR A 115 11.21 10.39 -5.84
C THR A 115 9.85 9.89 -5.40
N LEU A 116 9.84 9.21 -4.24
CA LEU A 116 8.63 8.83 -3.52
C LEU A 116 8.63 9.56 -2.18
N THR A 117 7.59 10.32 -1.92
CA THR A 117 7.41 11.06 -0.68
C THR A 117 6.16 10.58 0.02
N ILE A 118 6.28 10.21 1.29
CA ILE A 118 5.15 9.99 2.17
C ILE A 118 4.82 11.33 2.83
N SER A 119 3.67 11.87 2.52
CA SER A 119 3.23 13.17 3.05
C SER A 119 2.50 13.05 4.38
N GLN A 120 1.88 11.92 4.63
CA GLN A 120 1.18 11.62 5.88
C GLN A 120 1.09 10.12 6.07
N GLY A 121 1.29 9.65 7.29
CA GLY A 121 1.10 8.25 7.65
C GLY A 121 0.47 8.13 9.03
N VAL A 122 -0.47 7.20 9.19
CA VAL A 122 -1.12 6.87 10.47
C VAL A 122 -1.19 5.36 10.61
N VAL A 123 -0.87 4.87 11.80
CA VAL A 123 -1.12 3.48 12.21
C VAL A 123 -2.00 3.52 13.45
N GLU A 124 -3.13 2.83 13.42
CA GLU A 124 -4.07 2.80 14.52
C GLU A 124 -4.56 1.39 14.85
N LEU A 125 -4.80 1.13 16.13
CA LEU A 125 -5.52 -0.04 16.59
C LEU A 125 -7.00 0.32 16.73
N VAL A 126 -7.83 -0.24 15.87
CA VAL A 126 -9.27 -0.06 15.92
C VAL A 126 -9.87 -1.17 16.75
N LYS A 127 -10.47 -0.81 17.89
CA LYS A 127 -11.28 -1.74 18.68
C LYS A 127 -12.64 -1.92 17.99
N VAL A 128 -12.96 -3.13 17.71
CA VAL A 128 -14.25 -3.54 17.15
C VAL A 128 -15.06 -4.15 18.28
#